data_607ee97cd69976852a1f9bb349f23bfb
#
_entry.id   607ee97cd69976852a1f9bb349f23bfb
#
_cell.length_a   1.000
_cell.length_b   1.000
_cell.length_c   1.000
_cell.angle_alpha   90.00
_cell.angle_beta   90.00
_cell.angle_gamma   90.00
#
_symmetry.space_group_name_H-M   'P 1'
#
loop_
_entity.id
_entity.type
_entity.pdbx_description
1 polymer ?
#
loop_
_entity_poly.entity_id
_entity_poly.type
_entity_poly.pdbx_seq_one_letter_code
_entity_poly.pdbx_strand_id
1 'polypeptide(L)'
;QYDKLCTQKTAEENKKHIEEEIRLLRELIIEEEGIPMHTFTGMNRKHQCVLLTNRNHADFVATQLTELGLKPTVFSAGVHVVTDALEPLLSLRTYQEILFEPDMLKPCSFDAKAIVSMLLQSDLLAFLQQDHKGDTPFYYRIELKSNKDLRFKSDLTKKIASTLELESNRMLLNSPSHYEIELRIIENEEGNCSIMVKYFTLPDHRFSYRTESVAASIKPTDAALLAALAQPYMAEDAQVLDPFCGV
;
A
#
# COMPACT_ATOMS: atom_id res chain seq x y z
N GLN A 1 17.35 19.33 -18.44
CA GLN A 1 17.85 18.21 -19.29
C GLN A 1 16.86 17.06 -19.30
N TYR A 2 16.30 16.66 -18.14
CA TYR A 2 15.29 15.62 -18.00
C TYR A 2 14.07 15.85 -18.90
N ASP A 3 13.44 17.04 -18.84
CA ASP A 3 12.25 17.38 -19.65
C ASP A 3 12.54 17.36 -21.16
N LYS A 4 13.74 17.75 -21.56
CA LYS A 4 14.17 17.68 -22.97
C LYS A 4 14.27 16.24 -23.46
N LEU A 5 14.80 15.33 -22.65
CA LEU A 5 14.88 13.91 -22.98
C LEU A 5 13.48 13.27 -23.05
N CYS A 6 12.59 13.63 -22.12
CA CYS A 6 11.21 13.13 -22.10
C CYS A 6 10.39 13.50 -23.34
N THR A 7 10.68 14.65 -23.97
CA THR A 7 9.96 15.18 -25.14
C THR A 7 10.64 14.89 -26.48
N GLN A 8 11.85 14.35 -26.47
CA GLN A 8 12.63 14.12 -27.67
C GLN A 8 12.07 12.95 -28.51
N LYS A 9 11.76 13.21 -29.78
CA LYS A 9 11.48 12.15 -30.76
C LYS A 9 12.78 11.43 -31.10
N THR A 10 12.82 10.14 -30.81
CA THR A 10 14.06 9.34 -30.95
C THR A 10 13.85 8.19 -31.92
N ALA A 11 14.90 7.84 -32.67
CA ALA A 11 14.92 6.62 -33.48
C ALA A 11 14.80 5.39 -32.58
N GLU A 12 14.09 4.35 -33.03
CA GLU A 12 13.77 3.12 -32.27
C GLU A 12 15.02 2.48 -31.62
N GLU A 13 16.16 2.54 -32.33
CA GLU A 13 17.45 2.00 -31.85
C GLU A 13 17.99 2.68 -30.60
N ASN A 14 17.71 3.97 -30.39
CA ASN A 14 18.20 4.75 -29.25
C ASN A 14 17.20 4.86 -28.12
N LYS A 15 15.96 4.42 -28.31
CA LYS A 15 14.86 4.56 -27.36
C LYS A 15 15.20 3.97 -25.99
N LYS A 16 15.77 2.76 -25.98
CA LYS A 16 16.16 2.07 -24.74
C LYS A 16 17.21 2.82 -23.93
N HIS A 17 18.19 3.41 -24.60
CA HIS A 17 19.24 4.18 -23.92
C HIS A 17 18.70 5.48 -23.32
N ILE A 18 17.82 6.16 -24.05
CA ILE A 18 17.17 7.38 -23.55
C ILE A 18 16.24 7.09 -22.39
N GLU A 19 15.48 5.99 -22.42
CA GLU A 19 14.64 5.57 -21.30
C GLU A 19 15.49 5.28 -20.04
N GLU A 20 16.67 4.69 -20.21
CA GLU A 20 17.60 4.45 -19.11
C GLU A 20 18.21 5.76 -18.55
N GLU A 21 18.60 6.68 -19.42
CA GLU A 21 19.06 8.02 -19.00
C GLU A 21 17.99 8.81 -18.26
N ILE A 22 16.75 8.79 -18.76
CA ILE A 22 15.61 9.43 -18.11
C ILE A 22 15.42 8.85 -16.69
N ARG A 23 15.49 7.53 -16.55
CA ARG A 23 15.37 6.87 -15.26
C ARG A 23 16.46 7.28 -14.29
N LEU A 24 17.72 7.26 -14.73
CA LEU A 24 18.87 7.64 -13.89
C LEU A 24 18.82 9.11 -13.46
N LEU A 25 18.49 10.02 -14.38
CA LEU A 25 18.33 11.44 -14.04
C LEU A 25 17.19 11.66 -13.05
N ARG A 26 16.08 10.95 -13.21
CA ARG A 26 14.96 11.01 -12.27
C ARG A 26 15.36 10.53 -10.88
N GLU A 27 16.07 9.41 -10.78
CA GLU A 27 16.58 8.88 -9.52
C GLU A 27 17.49 9.91 -8.81
N LEU A 28 18.39 10.57 -9.53
CA LEU A 28 19.25 11.61 -8.96
C LEU A 28 18.47 12.84 -8.47
N ILE A 29 17.47 13.29 -9.23
CA ILE A 29 16.60 14.40 -8.82
C ILE A 29 15.83 14.02 -7.55
N ILE A 30 15.28 12.81 -7.48
CA ILE A 30 14.55 12.32 -6.33
C ILE A 30 15.45 12.19 -5.09
N GLU A 31 16.69 11.78 -5.24
CA GLU A 31 17.66 11.70 -4.13
C GLU A 31 17.98 13.08 -3.55
N GLU A 32 18.04 14.12 -4.38
CA GLU A 32 18.36 15.48 -3.93
C GLU A 32 17.14 16.27 -3.45
N GLU A 33 16.02 16.18 -4.15
CA GLU A 33 14.84 17.04 -3.95
C GLU A 33 13.66 16.30 -3.28
N GLY A 34 13.69 14.96 -3.23
CA GLY A 34 12.57 14.13 -2.84
C GLY A 34 11.50 14.02 -3.94
N ILE A 35 10.38 13.39 -3.62
CA ILE A 35 9.22 13.35 -4.49
C ILE A 35 8.18 14.40 -4.07
N PRO A 36 7.47 15.03 -5.01
CA PRO A 36 6.30 15.83 -4.67
C PRO A 36 5.17 14.93 -4.21
N MET A 37 4.93 14.89 -2.89
CA MET A 37 3.88 14.04 -2.32
C MET A 37 2.52 14.71 -2.42
N HIS A 38 1.51 13.93 -2.81
CA HIS A 38 0.12 14.35 -2.78
C HIS A 38 -0.41 14.44 -1.35
N THR A 39 -1.41 15.30 -1.16
CA THR A 39 -2.15 15.37 0.10
C THR A 39 -3.34 14.41 0.04
N PHE A 40 -3.42 13.46 0.98
CA PHE A 40 -4.57 12.56 1.09
C PHE A 40 -5.81 13.31 1.56
N THR A 41 -6.91 13.18 0.84
CA THR A 41 -8.20 13.84 1.09
C THR A 41 -9.37 12.87 1.23
N GLY A 42 -9.09 11.57 1.12
CA GLY A 42 -10.09 10.50 1.09
C GLY A 42 -10.65 10.08 2.47
N MET A 43 -10.37 10.80 3.58
CA MET A 43 -10.75 10.38 4.94
C MET A 43 -12.25 10.12 5.12
N ASN A 44 -13.11 10.92 4.48
CA ASN A 44 -14.57 10.88 4.61
C ASN A 44 -15.22 10.46 3.29
N ARG A 45 -14.71 9.39 2.70
CA ARG A 45 -15.25 8.81 1.46
C ARG A 45 -15.48 7.32 1.66
N LYS A 46 -16.31 6.75 0.80
CA LYS A 46 -16.56 5.32 0.79
C LYS A 46 -15.34 4.56 0.26
N HIS A 47 -14.83 3.64 1.07
CA HIS A 47 -13.73 2.77 0.73
C HIS A 47 -14.08 1.32 1.00
N GLN A 48 -13.56 0.41 0.17
CA GLN A 48 -13.40 -0.99 0.47
C GLN A 48 -11.97 -1.21 0.96
N CYS A 49 -11.84 -1.69 2.17
CA CYS A 49 -10.56 -1.86 2.83
C CYS A 49 -10.34 -3.33 3.22
N VAL A 50 -9.08 -3.73 3.14
CA VAL A 50 -8.56 -4.97 3.68
C VAL A 50 -7.63 -4.62 4.84
N LEU A 51 -8.00 -5.04 6.04
CA LEU A 51 -7.15 -4.92 7.22
C LEU A 51 -6.38 -6.21 7.40
N LEU A 52 -5.06 -6.18 7.17
CA LEU A 52 -4.20 -7.34 7.37
C LEU A 52 -3.92 -7.52 8.86
N THR A 53 -4.08 -8.75 9.34
CA THR A 53 -3.90 -9.10 10.75
C THR A 53 -2.78 -10.09 10.93
N ASN A 54 -2.36 -10.30 12.18
CA ASN A 54 -1.59 -11.48 12.52
C ASN A 54 -2.42 -12.75 12.29
N ARG A 55 -1.73 -13.85 12.05
CA ARG A 55 -2.40 -15.15 11.83
C ARG A 55 -3.31 -15.49 13.01
N ASN A 56 -4.54 -15.92 12.75
CA ASN A 56 -5.59 -16.28 13.71
C ASN A 56 -6.13 -15.11 14.56
N HIS A 57 -5.89 -13.84 14.18
CA HIS A 57 -6.40 -12.68 14.91
C HIS A 57 -7.46 -11.89 14.14
N ALA A 58 -7.85 -12.36 12.97
CA ALA A 58 -8.85 -11.69 12.13
C ALA A 58 -10.23 -11.59 12.82
N ASP A 59 -10.66 -12.64 13.53
CA ASP A 59 -11.93 -12.63 14.26
C ASP A 59 -11.97 -11.58 15.37
N PHE A 60 -10.83 -11.37 16.05
CA PHE A 60 -10.72 -10.35 17.08
C PHE A 60 -10.90 -8.94 16.49
N VAL A 61 -10.22 -8.64 15.40
CA VAL A 61 -10.36 -7.35 14.69
C VAL A 61 -11.79 -7.18 14.14
N ALA A 62 -12.40 -8.25 13.62
CA ALA A 62 -13.78 -8.22 13.16
C ALA A 62 -14.76 -7.89 14.28
N THR A 63 -14.55 -8.42 15.50
CA THR A 63 -15.36 -8.07 16.67
C THR A 63 -15.26 -6.58 16.98
N GLN A 64 -14.06 -6.03 17.04
CA GLN A 64 -13.85 -4.60 17.27
C GLN A 64 -14.51 -3.73 16.19
N LEU A 65 -14.42 -4.12 14.91
CA LEU A 65 -15.10 -3.42 13.82
C LEU A 65 -16.64 -3.47 13.96
N THR A 66 -17.17 -4.60 14.42
CA THR A 66 -18.60 -4.76 14.66
C THR A 66 -19.08 -3.86 15.80
N GLU A 67 -18.29 -3.72 16.87
CA GLU A 67 -18.54 -2.79 17.97
C GLU A 67 -18.55 -1.33 17.52
N LEU A 68 -17.78 -0.99 16.48
CA LEU A 68 -17.80 0.32 15.82
C LEU A 68 -18.98 0.47 14.81
N GLY A 69 -19.88 -0.51 14.72
CA GLY A 69 -21.04 -0.49 13.82
C GLY A 69 -20.75 -0.85 12.37
N LEU A 70 -19.57 -1.35 12.07
CA LEU A 70 -19.18 -1.80 10.74
C LEU A 70 -19.56 -3.26 10.49
N LYS A 71 -19.56 -3.68 9.22
CA LYS A 71 -19.89 -5.04 8.81
C LYS A 71 -18.68 -5.73 8.19
N PRO A 72 -17.78 -6.29 9.00
CA PRO A 72 -16.57 -6.95 8.52
C PRO A 72 -16.87 -8.33 7.93
N THR A 73 -16.04 -8.78 7.00
CA THR A 73 -15.99 -10.15 6.50
C THR A 73 -14.59 -10.71 6.72
N VAL A 74 -14.50 -11.79 7.50
CA VAL A 74 -13.22 -12.42 7.88
C VAL A 74 -12.71 -13.31 6.75
N PHE A 75 -11.41 -13.31 6.54
CA PHE A 75 -10.66 -14.27 5.72
C PHE A 75 -9.34 -14.66 6.39
N SER A 76 -8.58 -15.59 5.82
CA SER A 76 -7.41 -16.20 6.47
C SER A 76 -6.29 -15.23 6.86
N ALA A 77 -6.13 -14.11 6.17
CA ALA A 77 -5.06 -13.13 6.40
C ALA A 77 -5.54 -11.80 6.98
N GLY A 78 -6.86 -11.64 7.21
CA GLY A 78 -7.40 -10.38 7.72
C GLY A 78 -8.90 -10.22 7.58
N VAL A 79 -9.32 -8.99 7.40
CA VAL A 79 -10.74 -8.60 7.40
C VAL A 79 -11.03 -7.64 6.25
N HIS A 80 -12.04 -7.96 5.45
CA HIS A 80 -12.64 -7.00 4.51
C HIS A 80 -13.67 -6.14 5.22
N VAL A 81 -13.67 -4.85 4.97
CA VAL A 81 -14.65 -3.93 5.50
C VAL A 81 -14.93 -2.79 4.51
N VAL A 82 -16.18 -2.39 4.41
CA VAL A 82 -16.63 -1.21 3.67
C VAL A 82 -16.95 -0.12 4.69
N THR A 83 -16.41 1.08 4.49
CA THR A 83 -16.65 2.22 5.37
C THR A 83 -16.79 3.50 4.57
N ASP A 84 -17.56 4.46 5.07
CA ASP A 84 -17.68 5.82 4.53
C ASP A 84 -16.72 6.82 5.21
N ALA A 85 -15.99 6.37 6.25
CA ALA A 85 -14.99 7.15 6.95
C ALA A 85 -13.85 6.23 7.42
N LEU A 86 -12.59 6.68 7.29
CA LEU A 86 -11.41 5.90 7.69
C LEU A 86 -11.05 6.06 9.18
N GLU A 87 -11.50 7.12 9.83
CA GLU A 87 -11.17 7.39 11.23
C GLU A 87 -11.50 6.24 12.19
N PRO A 88 -12.66 5.54 12.11
CA PRO A 88 -12.92 4.38 12.94
C PRO A 88 -11.90 3.25 12.74
N LEU A 89 -11.44 3.03 11.51
CA LEU A 89 -10.40 2.04 11.23
C LEU A 89 -9.05 2.46 11.83
N LEU A 90 -8.69 3.73 11.71
CA LEU A 90 -7.44 4.29 12.24
C LEU A 90 -7.45 4.46 13.77
N SER A 91 -8.58 4.26 14.44
CA SER A 91 -8.62 4.17 15.91
C SER A 91 -8.14 2.82 16.45
N LEU A 92 -8.24 1.75 15.65
CA LEU A 92 -7.84 0.40 16.04
C LEU A 92 -6.35 0.19 15.84
N ARG A 93 -5.69 -0.45 16.80
CA ARG A 93 -4.24 -0.75 16.79
C ARG A 93 -3.93 -2.24 16.60
N THR A 94 -4.93 -3.09 16.44
CA THR A 94 -4.80 -4.56 16.47
C THR A 94 -4.62 -5.20 15.09
N TYR A 95 -4.65 -4.42 14.01
CA TYR A 95 -4.31 -4.86 12.65
C TYR A 95 -3.00 -4.23 12.18
N GLN A 96 -2.31 -4.91 11.26
CA GLN A 96 -0.96 -4.52 10.80
C GLN A 96 -1.01 -3.41 9.76
N GLU A 97 -1.75 -3.63 8.69
CA GLU A 97 -1.81 -2.76 7.52
C GLU A 97 -3.24 -2.58 7.03
N ILE A 98 -3.52 -1.41 6.46
CA ILE A 98 -4.72 -1.14 5.69
C ILE A 98 -4.36 -1.11 4.20
N LEU A 99 -5.10 -1.87 3.40
CA LEU A 99 -5.03 -1.86 1.95
C LEU A 99 -6.39 -1.44 1.42
N PHE A 100 -6.39 -0.75 0.30
CA PHE A 100 -7.60 -0.35 -0.41
C PHE A 100 -7.84 -1.33 -1.56
N GLU A 101 -9.07 -1.82 -1.67
CA GLU A 101 -9.50 -2.73 -2.73
C GLU A 101 -10.50 -2.02 -3.64
N PRO A 102 -10.02 -1.33 -4.70
CA PRO A 102 -10.92 -0.63 -5.61
C PRO A 102 -11.81 -1.61 -6.37
N ASP A 103 -13.12 -1.34 -6.42
CA ASP A 103 -14.13 -2.18 -7.09
C ASP A 103 -13.79 -2.48 -8.56
N MET A 104 -13.08 -1.57 -9.22
CA MET A 104 -12.71 -1.70 -10.61
C MET A 104 -11.52 -2.65 -10.83
N LEU A 105 -10.69 -2.91 -9.82
CA LEU A 105 -9.53 -3.82 -9.92
C LEU A 105 -10.00 -5.26 -9.70
N LYS A 106 -10.45 -5.91 -10.77
CA LYS A 106 -10.87 -7.31 -10.70
C LYS A 106 -9.65 -8.25 -10.75
N PRO A 107 -9.76 -9.46 -10.18
CA PRO A 107 -8.73 -10.49 -10.35
C PRO A 107 -8.43 -10.74 -11.84
N CYS A 108 -7.15 -10.88 -12.17
CA CYS A 108 -6.68 -11.15 -13.52
C CYS A 108 -5.53 -12.16 -13.51
N SER A 109 -5.11 -12.64 -14.67
CA SER A 109 -3.97 -13.56 -14.78
C SER A 109 -2.69 -12.93 -14.26
N PHE A 110 -1.85 -13.72 -13.59
CA PHE A 110 -0.59 -13.25 -13.01
C PHE A 110 0.52 -13.13 -14.07
N ASP A 111 0.30 -12.23 -15.03
CA ASP A 111 1.26 -11.85 -16.07
C ASP A 111 1.23 -10.34 -16.34
N ALA A 112 2.32 -9.82 -16.90
CA ALA A 112 2.47 -8.36 -17.09
C ALA A 112 1.38 -7.74 -17.96
N LYS A 113 0.96 -8.43 -19.04
CA LYS A 113 -0.03 -7.90 -19.98
C LYS A 113 -1.40 -7.78 -19.33
N ALA A 114 -1.84 -8.83 -18.64
CA ALA A 114 -3.13 -8.84 -17.96
C ALA A 114 -3.17 -7.81 -16.83
N ILE A 115 -2.12 -7.73 -16.01
CA ILE A 115 -2.00 -6.78 -14.90
C ILE A 115 -2.04 -5.33 -15.42
N VAL A 116 -1.20 -4.99 -16.40
CA VAL A 116 -1.18 -3.63 -16.97
C VAL A 116 -2.52 -3.29 -17.63
N SER A 117 -3.09 -4.22 -18.40
CA SER A 117 -4.40 -4.01 -19.01
C SER A 117 -5.48 -3.74 -17.95
N MET A 118 -5.48 -4.50 -16.85
CA MET A 118 -6.42 -4.29 -15.75
C MET A 118 -6.23 -2.90 -15.11
N LEU A 119 -5.00 -2.50 -14.79
CA LEU A 119 -4.69 -1.21 -14.19
C LEU A 119 -5.09 -0.01 -15.06
N LEU A 120 -4.86 -0.10 -16.38
CA LEU A 120 -5.22 0.96 -17.31
C LEU A 120 -6.74 1.02 -17.58
N GLN A 121 -7.39 -0.13 -17.75
CA GLN A 121 -8.83 -0.20 -18.01
C GLN A 121 -9.67 0.20 -16.78
N SER A 122 -9.11 0.04 -15.58
CA SER A 122 -9.76 0.41 -14.33
C SER A 122 -9.69 1.90 -13.99
N ASP A 123 -9.05 2.70 -14.86
CA ASP A 123 -8.81 4.12 -14.59
C ASP A 123 -8.18 4.38 -13.20
N LEU A 124 -7.09 3.61 -12.91
CA LEU A 124 -6.37 3.71 -11.65
C LEU A 124 -5.97 5.15 -11.32
N LEU A 125 -5.59 5.93 -12.32
CA LEU A 125 -5.18 7.31 -12.11
C LEU A 125 -6.34 8.15 -11.57
N ALA A 126 -7.53 8.07 -12.14
CA ALA A 126 -8.70 8.79 -11.64
C ALA A 126 -9.08 8.32 -10.23
N PHE A 127 -8.95 7.02 -9.94
CA PHE A 127 -9.15 6.50 -8.58
C PHE A 127 -8.18 7.14 -7.58
N LEU A 128 -6.89 7.22 -7.90
CA LEU A 128 -5.89 7.86 -7.03
C LEU A 128 -6.18 9.35 -6.85
N GLN A 129 -6.52 10.06 -7.93
CA GLN A 129 -6.85 11.50 -7.89
C GLN A 129 -8.10 11.82 -7.08
N GLN A 130 -9.06 10.90 -6.98
CA GLN A 130 -10.23 11.09 -6.14
C GLN A 130 -9.89 11.22 -4.65
N ASP A 131 -8.86 10.52 -4.21
CA ASP A 131 -8.45 10.47 -2.80
C ASP A 131 -7.28 11.42 -2.48
N HIS A 132 -6.75 12.12 -3.48
CA HIS A 132 -5.58 12.96 -3.32
C HIS A 132 -5.75 14.32 -4.00
N LYS A 133 -5.08 15.32 -3.42
CA LYS A 133 -4.92 16.66 -4.00
C LYS A 133 -3.47 16.86 -4.42
N GLY A 134 -3.27 17.28 -5.65
CA GLY A 134 -1.98 17.53 -6.31
C GLY A 134 -2.09 17.26 -7.80
N ASP A 135 -1.25 17.89 -8.60
CA ASP A 135 -1.26 17.82 -10.07
C ASP A 135 0.00 17.16 -10.64
N THR A 136 0.86 16.62 -9.76
CA THR A 136 2.11 15.94 -10.15
C THR A 136 1.84 14.46 -10.46
N PRO A 137 2.78 13.77 -11.14
CA PRO A 137 2.69 12.32 -11.29
C PRO A 137 2.73 11.61 -9.94
N PHE A 138 1.98 10.51 -9.81
CA PHE A 138 2.06 9.63 -8.64
C PHE A 138 3.31 8.75 -8.72
N TYR A 139 4.08 8.76 -7.66
CA TYR A 139 5.22 7.84 -7.49
C TYR A 139 4.74 6.57 -6.78
N TYR A 140 4.96 5.42 -7.42
CA TYR A 140 4.51 4.16 -6.87
C TYR A 140 5.61 3.10 -6.87
N ARG A 141 5.45 2.10 -6.02
CA ARG A 141 6.18 0.83 -6.09
C ARG A 141 5.26 -0.34 -6.33
N ILE A 142 5.81 -1.44 -6.82
CA ILE A 142 5.11 -2.71 -6.97
C ILE A 142 5.64 -3.69 -5.92
N GLU A 143 4.72 -4.27 -5.15
CA GLU A 143 5.00 -5.36 -4.20
C GLU A 143 4.32 -6.64 -4.67
N LEU A 144 5.12 -7.61 -5.16
CA LEU A 144 4.61 -8.91 -5.61
C LEU A 144 4.63 -9.93 -4.47
N LYS A 145 3.45 -10.40 -4.06
CA LYS A 145 3.26 -11.52 -3.13
C LYS A 145 2.99 -12.80 -3.92
N SER A 146 4.02 -13.61 -4.12
CA SER A 146 4.00 -14.81 -4.94
C SER A 146 5.08 -15.78 -4.47
N ASN A 147 4.87 -17.09 -4.71
CA ASN A 147 5.84 -18.13 -4.45
C ASN A 147 6.89 -18.29 -5.57
N LYS A 148 6.80 -17.47 -6.64
CA LYS A 148 7.80 -17.46 -7.73
C LYS A 148 9.16 -16.98 -7.22
N ASP A 149 10.21 -17.36 -7.91
CA ASP A 149 11.57 -16.94 -7.59
C ASP A 149 11.80 -15.42 -7.76
N LEU A 150 12.89 -14.92 -7.19
CA LEU A 150 13.21 -13.50 -7.20
C LEU A 150 13.46 -12.95 -8.61
N ARG A 151 14.04 -13.76 -9.52
CA ARG A 151 14.30 -13.33 -10.89
C ARG A 151 13.01 -13.11 -11.65
N PHE A 152 12.09 -14.08 -11.58
CA PHE A 152 10.77 -13.95 -12.19
C PHE A 152 10.05 -12.70 -11.66
N LYS A 153 10.02 -12.51 -10.33
CA LYS A 153 9.38 -11.33 -9.72
C LYS A 153 10.02 -10.02 -10.19
N SER A 154 11.35 -9.96 -10.26
CA SER A 154 12.06 -8.76 -10.76
C SER A 154 11.73 -8.46 -12.22
N ASP A 155 11.74 -9.47 -13.08
CA ASP A 155 11.44 -9.30 -14.51
C ASP A 155 9.97 -8.91 -14.74
N LEU A 156 9.05 -9.50 -13.98
CA LEU A 156 7.63 -9.16 -14.01
C LEU A 156 7.41 -7.70 -13.57
N THR A 157 7.99 -7.30 -12.43
CA THR A 157 7.92 -5.92 -11.92
C THR A 157 8.43 -4.91 -12.94
N LYS A 158 9.59 -5.16 -13.55
CA LYS A 158 10.17 -4.26 -14.57
C LYS A 158 9.24 -4.11 -15.78
N LYS A 159 8.66 -5.20 -16.26
CA LYS A 159 7.73 -5.16 -17.41
C LYS A 159 6.47 -4.39 -17.08
N ILE A 160 5.86 -4.62 -15.91
CA ILE A 160 4.68 -3.89 -15.47
C ILE A 160 5.02 -2.40 -15.35
N ALA A 161 6.09 -2.07 -14.64
CA ALA A 161 6.50 -0.69 -14.37
C ALA A 161 6.76 0.10 -15.65
N SER A 162 7.57 -0.44 -16.58
CA SER A 162 7.90 0.25 -17.83
C SER A 162 6.67 0.47 -18.72
N THR A 163 5.78 -0.52 -18.81
CA THR A 163 4.57 -0.40 -19.63
C THR A 163 3.57 0.58 -19.00
N LEU A 164 3.36 0.48 -17.68
CA LEU A 164 2.41 1.36 -16.99
C LEU A 164 2.88 2.84 -17.02
N GLU A 165 4.18 3.10 -16.86
CA GLU A 165 4.75 4.44 -16.98
C GLU A 165 4.49 5.03 -18.37
N LEU A 166 4.72 4.26 -19.43
CA LEU A 166 4.53 4.70 -20.81
C LEU A 166 3.06 4.94 -21.12
N GLU A 167 2.19 3.96 -20.84
CA GLU A 167 0.77 4.00 -21.20
C GLU A 167 -0.03 5.00 -20.33
N SER A 168 0.44 5.34 -19.14
CA SER A 168 -0.14 6.39 -18.32
C SER A 168 0.32 7.81 -18.71
N ASN A 169 1.03 7.98 -19.80
CA ASN A 169 1.68 9.23 -20.18
C ASN A 169 2.55 9.80 -19.05
N ARG A 170 3.24 8.93 -18.32
CA ARG A 170 4.12 9.25 -17.17
C ARG A 170 3.40 9.89 -15.98
N MET A 171 2.10 9.74 -15.88
CA MET A 171 1.36 10.14 -14.69
C MET A 171 1.50 9.14 -13.54
N LEU A 172 1.97 7.93 -13.82
CA LEU A 172 2.34 6.90 -12.86
C LEU A 172 3.82 6.56 -13.04
N LEU A 173 4.66 6.92 -12.07
CA LEU A 173 6.10 6.77 -12.13
C LEU A 173 6.57 5.73 -11.10
N ASN A 174 7.23 4.67 -11.58
CA ASN A 174 7.77 3.67 -10.66
C ASN A 174 9.03 4.18 -9.96
N SER A 175 9.01 4.15 -8.63
CA SER A 175 10.16 4.46 -7.78
C SER A 175 10.19 3.48 -6.61
N PRO A 176 11.14 2.53 -6.58
CA PRO A 176 11.22 1.53 -5.50
C PRO A 176 11.57 2.11 -4.14
N SER A 177 12.27 3.24 -4.09
CA SER A 177 12.81 3.86 -2.86
C SER A 177 11.98 5.04 -2.36
N HIS A 178 11.42 5.83 -3.27
CA HIS A 178 10.66 7.04 -2.96
C HIS A 178 9.30 6.97 -3.63
N TYR A 179 8.28 6.63 -2.88
CA TYR A 179 6.93 6.37 -3.38
C TYR A 179 5.88 6.79 -2.35
N GLU A 180 4.72 7.11 -2.83
CA GLU A 180 3.54 7.45 -2.03
C GLU A 180 2.42 6.40 -2.16
N ILE A 181 2.50 5.56 -3.21
CA ILE A 181 1.54 4.50 -3.50
C ILE A 181 2.28 3.16 -3.59
N GLU A 182 1.68 2.11 -3.07
CA GLU A 182 2.11 0.74 -3.32
C GLU A 182 1.00 -0.03 -4.04
N LEU A 183 1.32 -0.59 -5.19
CA LEU A 183 0.48 -1.57 -5.87
C LEU A 183 0.87 -2.96 -5.38
N ARG A 184 0.04 -3.53 -4.50
CA ARG A 184 0.24 -4.87 -3.96
C ARG A 184 -0.49 -5.88 -4.81
N ILE A 185 0.27 -6.74 -5.47
CA ILE A 185 -0.22 -7.77 -6.38
C ILE A 185 -0.01 -9.12 -5.72
N ILE A 186 -1.10 -9.83 -5.45
CA ILE A 186 -1.09 -11.08 -4.68
C ILE A 186 -1.54 -12.22 -5.61
N GLU A 187 -0.61 -13.12 -5.94
CA GLU A 187 -0.91 -14.33 -6.71
C GLU A 187 -1.67 -15.35 -5.85
N ASN A 188 -2.72 -15.93 -6.40
CA ASN A 188 -3.45 -17.04 -5.80
C ASN A 188 -2.96 -18.40 -6.35
N GLU A 189 -3.48 -19.49 -5.81
CA GLU A 189 -3.10 -20.87 -6.21
C GLU A 189 -3.52 -21.23 -7.64
N GLU A 190 -4.48 -20.50 -8.21
CA GLU A 190 -4.98 -20.73 -9.58
C GLU A 190 -4.17 -19.99 -10.65
N GLY A 191 -3.12 -19.24 -10.26
CA GLY A 191 -2.31 -18.44 -11.18
C GLY A 191 -2.96 -17.10 -11.59
N ASN A 192 -4.02 -16.70 -10.89
CA ASN A 192 -4.59 -15.35 -10.97
C ASN A 192 -4.00 -14.46 -9.87
N CYS A 193 -4.21 -13.16 -9.96
CA CYS A 193 -3.82 -12.23 -8.92
C CYS A 193 -4.92 -11.22 -8.60
N SER A 194 -4.92 -10.79 -7.35
CA SER A 194 -5.67 -9.62 -6.89
C SER A 194 -4.72 -8.43 -6.76
N ILE A 195 -5.20 -7.23 -7.05
CA ILE A 195 -4.44 -5.99 -6.98
C ILE A 195 -5.09 -5.09 -5.94
N MET A 196 -4.29 -4.66 -4.96
CA MET A 196 -4.71 -3.75 -3.91
C MET A 196 -3.78 -2.54 -3.88
N VAL A 197 -4.27 -1.45 -3.32
CA VAL A 197 -3.53 -0.19 -3.21
C VAL A 197 -3.23 0.10 -1.74
N LYS A 198 -1.99 0.47 -1.42
CA LYS A 198 -1.63 1.02 -0.11
C LYS A 198 -1.22 2.47 -0.29
N TYR A 199 -1.80 3.36 0.52
CA TYR A 199 -1.47 4.77 0.55
C TYR A 199 -0.47 5.06 1.67
N PHE A 200 0.71 5.57 1.32
CA PHE A 200 1.69 6.11 2.28
C PHE A 200 1.39 7.57 2.63
N THR A 201 0.52 8.20 1.88
CA THR A 201 -0.04 9.52 2.13
C THR A 201 -1.15 9.51 3.18
N LEU A 202 -1.70 8.32 3.53
CA LEU A 202 -2.71 8.19 4.58
C LEU A 202 -2.14 8.65 5.92
N PRO A 203 -2.79 9.58 6.65
CA PRO A 203 -2.31 10.07 7.95
C PRO A 203 -2.55 9.02 9.06
N ASP A 204 -1.80 7.93 9.01
CA ASP A 204 -1.88 6.86 10.01
C ASP A 204 -0.97 7.15 11.20
N HIS A 205 -1.55 7.64 12.27
CA HIS A 205 -0.86 7.99 13.52
C HIS A 205 -1.05 6.95 14.64
N ARG A 206 -1.58 5.76 14.33
CA ARG A 206 -1.90 4.71 15.33
C ARG A 206 -0.76 4.39 16.28
N PHE A 207 0.47 4.48 15.80
CA PHE A 207 1.67 4.11 16.54
C PHE A 207 2.64 5.28 16.78
N SER A 208 2.20 6.52 16.60
CA SER A 208 3.01 7.74 16.77
C SER A 208 3.49 7.96 18.24
N TYR A 209 2.85 7.30 19.21
CA TYR A 209 3.29 7.30 20.61
C TYR A 209 4.65 6.62 20.80
N ARG A 210 5.05 5.77 19.86
CA ARG A 210 6.31 5.04 19.91
C ARG A 210 7.40 5.89 19.29
N THR A 211 8.19 6.54 20.15
CA THR A 211 9.27 7.44 19.72
C THR A 211 10.59 6.70 19.47
N GLU A 212 10.79 5.56 20.15
CA GLU A 212 12.01 4.77 20.03
C GLU A 212 11.70 3.29 19.81
N SER A 213 12.62 2.58 19.21
CA SER A 213 12.52 1.14 18.94
C SER A 213 13.90 0.50 18.91
N VAL A 214 14.06 -0.62 19.58
CA VAL A 214 15.25 -1.47 19.52
C VAL A 214 14.94 -2.76 18.76
N ALA A 215 15.96 -3.48 18.32
CA ALA A 215 15.80 -4.69 17.49
C ALA A 215 14.89 -5.77 18.13
N ALA A 216 14.86 -5.85 19.45
CA ALA A 216 14.04 -6.80 20.21
C ALA A 216 12.68 -6.25 20.65
N SER A 217 12.31 -5.02 20.22
CA SER A 217 11.01 -4.44 20.59
C SER A 217 9.84 -5.25 20.03
N ILE A 218 8.82 -5.47 20.86
CA ILE A 218 7.56 -6.07 20.41
C ILE A 218 6.92 -5.20 19.33
N LYS A 219 6.30 -5.81 18.32
CA LYS A 219 5.57 -5.06 17.30
C LYS A 219 4.40 -4.31 17.94
N PRO A 220 4.14 -3.06 17.56
CA PRO A 220 3.05 -2.27 18.15
C PRO A 220 1.68 -2.95 18.08
N THR A 221 1.40 -3.65 16.99
CA THR A 221 0.15 -4.42 16.79
C THR A 221 0.03 -5.59 17.77
N ASP A 222 1.14 -6.27 18.06
CA ASP A 222 1.16 -7.40 18.99
C ASP A 222 0.96 -6.89 20.43
N ALA A 223 1.62 -5.78 20.78
CA ALA A 223 1.42 -5.13 22.07
C ALA A 223 -0.03 -4.67 22.27
N ALA A 224 -0.62 -4.04 21.24
CA ALA A 224 -2.02 -3.61 21.28
C ALA A 224 -2.99 -4.79 21.44
N LEU A 225 -2.72 -5.91 20.75
CA LEU A 225 -3.51 -7.12 20.88
C LEU A 225 -3.41 -7.71 22.30
N LEU A 226 -2.20 -7.82 22.86
CA LEU A 226 -2.00 -8.32 24.22
C LEU A 226 -2.73 -7.46 25.25
N ALA A 227 -2.64 -6.12 25.11
CA ALA A 227 -3.37 -5.20 25.98
C ALA A 227 -4.88 -5.38 25.88
N ALA A 228 -5.40 -5.50 24.67
CA ALA A 228 -6.83 -5.70 24.43
C ALA A 228 -7.35 -7.05 24.96
N LEU A 229 -6.57 -8.12 24.85
CA LEU A 229 -6.90 -9.44 25.42
C LEU A 229 -6.83 -9.44 26.95
N ALA A 230 -5.97 -8.64 27.57
CA ALA A 230 -5.85 -8.54 29.01
C ALA A 230 -6.96 -7.65 29.64
N GLN A 231 -7.47 -6.67 28.91
CA GLN A 231 -8.41 -5.66 29.39
C GLN A 231 -9.64 -6.24 30.13
N PRO A 232 -10.32 -7.32 29.67
CA PRO A 232 -11.46 -7.89 30.36
C PRO A 232 -11.15 -8.45 31.76
N TYR A 233 -9.88 -8.69 32.07
CA TYR A 233 -9.42 -9.24 33.33
C TYR A 233 -8.85 -8.16 34.28
N MET A 234 -8.86 -6.91 33.88
CA MET A 234 -8.37 -5.77 34.65
C MET A 234 -9.55 -5.04 35.33
N ALA A 235 -9.34 -4.65 36.60
CA ALA A 235 -10.26 -3.72 37.24
C ALA A 235 -10.07 -2.30 36.63
N GLU A 236 -11.06 -1.42 36.82
CA GLU A 236 -11.05 -0.07 36.25
C GLU A 236 -9.84 0.75 36.73
N ASP A 237 -9.37 0.49 37.95
CA ASP A 237 -8.22 1.15 38.61
C ASP A 237 -6.95 0.25 38.68
N ALA A 238 -6.91 -0.79 37.84
CA ALA A 238 -5.79 -1.74 37.84
C ALA A 238 -4.45 -1.05 37.55
N GLN A 239 -3.47 -1.32 38.35
CA GLN A 239 -2.07 -0.94 38.11
C GLN A 239 -1.38 -2.07 37.36
N VAL A 240 -0.82 -1.75 36.22
CA VAL A 240 -0.11 -2.69 35.33
C VAL A 240 1.39 -2.43 35.44
N LEU A 241 2.16 -3.45 35.78
CA LEU A 241 3.61 -3.41 35.80
C LEU A 241 4.17 -4.41 34.76
N ASP A 242 4.95 -3.92 33.85
CA ASP A 242 5.80 -4.74 32.97
C ASP A 242 7.26 -4.57 33.41
N PRO A 243 7.83 -5.53 34.17
CA PRO A 243 9.23 -5.43 34.66
C PRO A 243 10.26 -5.67 33.55
N PHE A 244 9.82 -6.05 32.35
CA PHE A 244 10.66 -6.37 31.18
C PHE A 244 10.32 -5.51 29.96
N CYS A 245 9.69 -4.36 30.15
CA CYS A 245 9.19 -3.53 29.06
C CYS A 245 10.24 -3.09 28.03
N GLY A 246 11.53 -3.13 28.41
CA GLY A 246 12.61 -2.62 27.56
C GLY A 246 12.64 -1.09 27.51
N VAL A 247 12.99 -0.54 26.34
CA VAL A 247 12.98 0.89 26.02
C VAL A 247 11.82 1.25 25.11
#